data_df43f5ebf1b4ca982cf9d4a72dd4422d
#
_entry.id   df43f5ebf1b4ca982cf9d4a72dd4422d
#
_cell.length_a   1.000
_cell.length_b   1.000
_cell.length_c   1.000
_cell.angle_alpha   90.00
_cell.angle_beta   90.00
_cell.angle_gamma   90.00
#
_symmetry.space_group_name_H-M   'P 1'
#
loop_
_entity.id
_entity.type
_entity.pdbx_description
1 polymer ?
#
loop_
_entity_poly.entity_id
_entity_poly.type
_entity_poly.pdbx_seq_one_letter_code
_entity_poly.pdbx_strand_id
1 'polypeptide(L)'
;LLYVGGMYLNDAFDSRLDAQYRPERPIPSGAITRRAVSAIGGIMLGLGVALFAWTGPIPGWIALGLAACIVLYDAVHKKTSFAPILMASCRFLLYVAAASAGAEGLSESVFWGALALGLYVAGLSCLARHEATGERVNYWALLLLVAPVIIAGMLYGFTSAKVSLVLPLFAGWLAWCLWPLVRVRAAGGAPRASSASAGLIGRAVGGLLAGIVLVDLLLVPVSGTILLMFPLLFAGALILQRAVPAT
;
A
#
# COMPACT_ATOMS: atom_id res chain seq x y z
N LEU A 1 9.86 -1.50 11.63
CA LEU A 1 9.48 -0.64 12.74
C LEU A 1 8.54 0.47 12.27
N LEU A 2 8.92 1.36 11.34
CA LEU A 2 8.11 2.50 10.88
C LEU A 2 6.73 2.07 10.40
N TYR A 3 6.65 1.04 9.55
CA TYR A 3 5.38 0.53 9.03
C TYR A 3 4.47 -0.01 10.16
N VAL A 4 5.01 -0.86 11.02
CA VAL A 4 4.23 -1.47 12.12
C VAL A 4 3.86 -0.40 13.16
N GLY A 5 4.76 0.52 13.47
CA GLY A 5 4.47 1.66 14.35
C GLY A 5 3.32 2.51 13.84
N GLY A 6 3.27 2.79 12.52
CA GLY A 6 2.14 3.45 11.87
C GLY A 6 0.83 2.68 12.03
N MET A 7 0.83 1.35 11.86
CA MET A 7 -0.38 0.54 12.08
C MET A 7 -0.90 0.65 13.53
N TYR A 8 -0.01 0.60 14.53
CA TYR A 8 -0.40 0.81 15.93
C TYR A 8 -1.00 2.20 16.15
N LEU A 9 -0.39 3.23 15.57
CA LEU A 9 -0.93 4.60 15.67
C LEU A 9 -2.28 4.72 14.97
N ASN A 10 -2.43 4.12 13.80
CA ASN A 10 -3.71 4.10 13.08
C ASN A 10 -4.83 3.52 13.97
N ASP A 11 -4.62 2.36 14.58
CA ASP A 11 -5.59 1.75 15.50
C ASP A 11 -5.89 2.66 16.71
N ALA A 12 -4.88 3.34 17.25
CA ALA A 12 -5.08 4.28 18.34
C ALA A 12 -5.89 5.53 17.92
N PHE A 13 -5.65 6.09 16.73
CA PHE A 13 -6.41 7.20 16.19
C PHE A 13 -7.85 6.78 15.87
N ASP A 14 -8.04 5.57 15.35
CA ASP A 14 -9.32 5.03 14.93
C ASP A 14 -10.19 4.50 16.08
N SER A 15 -9.63 4.35 17.27
CA SER A 15 -10.26 3.69 18.43
C SER A 15 -11.68 4.16 18.76
N ARG A 16 -11.98 5.47 18.58
CA ARG A 16 -13.33 6.02 18.83
C ARG A 16 -14.34 5.57 17.78
N LEU A 17 -13.93 5.47 16.53
CA LEU A 17 -14.79 5.03 15.44
C LEU A 17 -14.97 3.50 15.50
N ASP A 18 -13.90 2.78 15.81
CA ASP A 18 -13.93 1.33 15.98
C ASP A 18 -14.85 0.93 17.13
N ALA A 19 -14.93 1.71 18.19
CA ALA A 19 -15.89 1.47 19.29
C ALA A 19 -17.37 1.49 18.83
N GLN A 20 -17.67 2.19 17.73
CA GLN A 20 -19.02 2.27 17.17
C GLN A 20 -19.31 1.13 16.17
N TYR A 21 -18.32 0.76 15.34
CA TYR A 21 -18.54 -0.14 14.22
C TYR A 21 -17.87 -1.52 14.37
N ARG A 22 -16.84 -1.63 15.21
CA ARG A 22 -16.02 -2.83 15.43
C ARG A 22 -15.64 -2.98 16.90
N PRO A 23 -16.63 -3.17 17.82
CA PRO A 23 -16.39 -3.23 19.26
C PRO A 23 -15.52 -4.42 19.69
N GLU A 24 -15.38 -5.43 18.83
CA GLU A 24 -14.53 -6.60 19.04
C GLU A 24 -13.03 -6.34 18.90
N ARG A 25 -12.63 -5.18 18.33
CA ARG A 25 -11.21 -4.82 18.20
C ARG A 25 -10.52 -4.65 19.57
N PRO A 26 -9.18 -4.89 19.65
CA PRO A 26 -8.46 -4.92 20.93
C PRO A 26 -8.60 -3.66 21.80
N ILE A 27 -8.62 -2.47 21.21
CA ILE A 27 -8.77 -1.23 21.98
C ILE A 27 -10.20 -1.02 22.45
N PRO A 28 -11.25 -1.10 21.60
CA PRO A 28 -12.63 -0.97 22.02
C PRO A 28 -13.07 -2.04 23.03
N SER A 29 -12.61 -3.29 22.86
CA SER A 29 -12.93 -4.40 23.80
C SER A 29 -12.27 -4.26 25.17
N GLY A 30 -11.33 -3.31 25.34
CA GLY A 30 -10.60 -3.12 26.58
C GLY A 30 -9.42 -4.09 26.78
N ALA A 31 -9.11 -4.95 25.80
CA ALA A 31 -7.98 -5.89 25.87
C ALA A 31 -6.63 -5.15 25.99
N ILE A 32 -6.53 -3.95 25.39
CA ILE A 32 -5.35 -3.08 25.49
C ILE A 32 -5.78 -1.61 25.54
N THR A 33 -5.08 -0.80 26.33
CA THR A 33 -5.42 0.62 26.41
C THR A 33 -4.92 1.41 25.21
N ARG A 34 -5.69 2.41 24.76
CA ARG A 34 -5.28 3.33 23.69
C ARG A 34 -3.91 3.95 23.97
N ARG A 35 -3.64 4.33 25.26
CA ARG A 35 -2.35 4.91 25.64
C ARG A 35 -1.18 3.95 25.41
N ALA A 36 -1.35 2.68 25.75
CA ALA A 36 -0.31 1.68 25.53
C ALA A 36 -0.04 1.50 24.04
N VAL A 37 -1.09 1.38 23.20
CA VAL A 37 -0.94 1.25 21.75
C VAL A 37 -0.26 2.49 21.14
N SER A 38 -0.67 3.70 21.56
CA SER A 38 -0.01 4.94 21.11
C SER A 38 1.46 5.01 21.51
N ALA A 39 1.80 4.59 22.74
CA ALA A 39 3.18 4.58 23.24
C ALA A 39 4.04 3.58 22.45
N ILE A 40 3.53 2.37 22.23
CA ILE A 40 4.22 1.34 21.43
C ILE A 40 4.46 1.85 20.00
N GLY A 41 3.42 2.38 19.34
CA GLY A 41 3.53 2.94 18.00
C GLY A 41 4.55 4.08 17.92
N GLY A 42 4.50 5.02 18.87
CA GLY A 42 5.45 6.14 18.96
C GLY A 42 6.90 5.68 19.18
N ILE A 43 7.13 4.72 20.08
CA ILE A 43 8.46 4.13 20.33
C ILE A 43 8.97 3.45 19.06
N MET A 44 8.12 2.68 18.38
CA MET A 44 8.51 2.00 17.13
C MET A 44 8.88 3.00 16.02
N LEU A 45 8.13 4.10 15.87
CA LEU A 45 8.47 5.17 14.93
C LEU A 45 9.81 5.81 15.31
N GLY A 46 10.00 6.18 16.59
CA GLY A 46 11.25 6.77 17.07
C GLY A 46 12.46 5.87 16.85
N LEU A 47 12.34 4.59 17.20
CA LEU A 47 13.39 3.59 16.95
C LEU A 47 13.65 3.40 15.45
N GLY A 48 12.60 3.40 14.63
CA GLY A 48 12.75 3.30 13.17
C GLY A 48 13.54 4.48 12.60
N VAL A 49 13.22 5.71 13.01
CA VAL A 49 13.96 6.92 12.62
C VAL A 49 15.40 6.85 13.13
N ALA A 50 15.63 6.45 14.38
CA ALA A 50 16.97 6.35 14.97
C ALA A 50 17.85 5.33 14.21
N LEU A 51 17.30 4.19 13.80
CA LEU A 51 18.02 3.19 13.01
C LEU A 51 18.43 3.74 11.64
N PHE A 52 17.55 4.47 10.96
CA PHE A 52 17.92 5.12 9.70
C PHE A 52 18.94 6.25 9.91
N ALA A 53 18.83 7.04 10.97
CA ALA A 53 19.80 8.07 11.32
C ALA A 53 21.19 7.49 11.66
N TRP A 54 21.22 6.27 12.18
CA TRP A 54 22.47 5.53 12.40
C TRP A 54 23.20 5.18 11.11
N THR A 55 22.47 4.89 10.01
CA THR A 55 23.09 4.62 8.70
C THR A 55 23.59 5.89 8.00
N GLY A 56 23.11 7.06 8.40
CA GLY A 56 23.55 8.36 7.87
C GLY A 56 22.52 9.47 8.05
N PRO A 57 22.92 10.74 7.89
CA PRO A 57 22.02 11.87 8.08
C PRO A 57 20.89 11.91 7.01
N ILE A 58 21.18 11.58 5.75
CA ILE A 58 20.18 11.59 4.67
C ILE A 58 19.08 10.55 4.92
N PRO A 59 19.38 9.25 5.17
CA PRO A 59 18.37 8.27 5.57
C PRO A 59 17.57 8.70 6.79
N GLY A 60 18.22 9.29 7.80
CA GLY A 60 17.56 9.81 9.00
C GLY A 60 16.52 10.88 8.71
N TRP A 61 16.84 11.87 7.88
CA TRP A 61 15.89 12.92 7.49
C TRP A 61 14.73 12.38 6.67
N ILE A 62 14.98 11.44 5.75
CA ILE A 62 13.93 10.80 4.97
C ILE A 62 13.00 9.99 5.88
N ALA A 63 13.56 9.22 6.82
CA ALA A 63 12.78 8.44 7.77
C ALA A 63 11.94 9.34 8.72
N LEU A 64 12.48 10.50 9.12
CA LEU A 64 11.74 11.49 9.91
C LEU A 64 10.56 12.06 9.09
N GLY A 65 10.79 12.40 7.82
CA GLY A 65 9.73 12.82 6.90
C GLY A 65 8.66 11.74 6.71
N LEU A 66 9.07 10.47 6.60
CA LEU A 66 8.14 9.33 6.55
C LEU A 66 7.32 9.21 7.84
N ALA A 67 7.95 9.30 9.01
CA ALA A 67 7.25 9.24 10.30
C ALA A 67 6.24 10.38 10.44
N ALA A 68 6.61 11.60 10.04
CA ALA A 68 5.71 12.75 10.02
C ALA A 68 4.53 12.53 9.06
N CYS A 69 4.78 11.97 7.87
CA CYS A 69 3.75 11.64 6.88
C CYS A 69 2.77 10.56 7.40
N ILE A 70 3.27 9.54 8.10
CA ILE A 70 2.46 8.50 8.74
C ILE A 70 1.54 9.13 9.80
N VAL A 71 2.07 9.92 10.72
CA VAL A 71 1.28 10.58 11.76
C VAL A 71 0.23 11.52 11.16
N LEU A 72 0.61 12.28 10.14
CA LEU A 72 -0.33 13.15 9.42
C LEU A 72 -1.45 12.35 8.76
N TYR A 73 -1.10 11.26 8.05
CA TYR A 73 -2.09 10.36 7.46
C TYR A 73 -3.08 9.85 8.52
N ASP A 74 -2.60 9.28 9.62
CA ASP A 74 -3.44 8.73 10.68
C ASP A 74 -4.36 9.79 11.32
N ALA A 75 -3.89 11.03 11.43
CA ALA A 75 -4.66 12.12 12.01
C ALA A 75 -5.79 12.64 11.11
N VAL A 76 -5.60 12.58 9.77
CA VAL A 76 -6.50 13.27 8.82
C VAL A 76 -7.18 12.39 7.78
N HIS A 77 -6.77 11.10 7.61
CA HIS A 77 -7.21 10.25 6.49
C HIS A 77 -8.73 10.09 6.38
N LYS A 78 -9.46 10.14 7.48
CA LYS A 78 -10.94 10.05 7.50
C LYS A 78 -11.64 11.36 7.20
N LYS A 79 -10.93 12.49 7.30
CA LYS A 79 -11.50 13.83 7.19
C LYS A 79 -11.22 14.50 5.85
N THR A 80 -10.23 13.99 5.10
CA THR A 80 -9.75 14.65 3.88
C THR A 80 -9.85 13.76 2.65
N SER A 81 -10.10 14.38 1.49
CA SER A 81 -10.04 13.71 0.19
C SER A 81 -8.62 13.40 -0.25
N PHE A 82 -7.60 14.03 0.36
CA PHE A 82 -6.19 13.85 0.04
C PHE A 82 -5.54 12.61 0.70
N ALA A 83 -6.28 11.85 1.49
CA ALA A 83 -5.77 10.64 2.15
C ALA A 83 -5.04 9.65 1.21
N PRO A 84 -5.52 9.37 -0.02
CA PRO A 84 -4.79 8.51 -0.96
C PRO A 84 -3.40 9.04 -1.32
N ILE A 85 -3.24 10.37 -1.43
CA ILE A 85 -1.94 11.00 -1.72
C ILE A 85 -0.99 10.84 -0.53
N LEU A 86 -1.47 11.03 0.70
CA LEU A 86 -0.67 10.82 1.89
C LEU A 86 -0.22 9.35 2.03
N MET A 87 -1.10 8.40 1.76
CA MET A 87 -0.75 6.97 1.75
C MET A 87 0.31 6.66 0.70
N ALA A 88 0.16 7.21 -0.51
CA ALA A 88 1.14 7.10 -1.59
C ALA A 88 2.49 7.70 -1.19
N SER A 89 2.48 8.87 -0.55
CA SER A 89 3.70 9.53 -0.05
C SER A 89 4.41 8.70 1.02
N CYS A 90 3.67 8.04 1.93
CA CYS A 90 4.27 7.11 2.88
C CYS A 90 4.97 5.94 2.18
N ARG A 91 4.39 5.39 1.12
CA ARG A 91 5.00 4.30 0.35
C ARG A 91 6.21 4.77 -0.45
N PHE A 92 6.11 5.93 -1.09
CA PHE A 92 7.22 6.57 -1.79
C PHE A 92 8.41 6.80 -0.84
N LEU A 93 8.17 7.46 0.30
CA LEU A 93 9.21 7.78 1.27
C LEU A 93 9.82 6.51 1.89
N LEU A 94 9.03 5.47 2.13
CA LEU A 94 9.54 4.20 2.63
C LEU A 94 10.54 3.57 1.65
N TYR A 95 10.22 3.60 0.35
CA TYR A 95 11.08 3.06 -0.70
C TYR A 95 12.39 3.86 -0.81
N VAL A 96 12.28 5.19 -0.81
CA VAL A 96 13.42 6.09 -0.86
C VAL A 96 14.28 5.98 0.40
N ALA A 97 13.68 5.86 1.60
CA ALA A 97 14.40 5.66 2.84
C ALA A 97 15.20 4.35 2.83
N ALA A 98 14.57 3.26 2.41
CA ALA A 98 15.24 1.95 2.32
C ALA A 98 16.43 2.00 1.35
N ALA A 99 16.26 2.59 0.17
CA ALA A 99 17.32 2.71 -0.81
C ALA A 99 18.46 3.64 -0.33
N SER A 100 18.14 4.74 0.35
CA SER A 100 19.14 5.68 0.87
C SER A 100 20.06 5.07 1.94
N ALA A 101 19.57 4.04 2.64
CA ALA A 101 20.35 3.29 3.62
C ALA A 101 21.11 2.11 3.01
N GLY A 102 20.84 1.75 1.76
CA GLY A 102 21.53 0.69 1.03
C GLY A 102 22.87 1.15 0.43
N ALA A 103 23.71 0.19 0.04
CA ALA A 103 25.02 0.44 -0.53
C ALA A 103 24.98 1.22 -1.85
N GLU A 104 23.96 0.99 -2.68
CA GLU A 104 23.79 1.67 -3.97
C GLU A 104 23.26 3.11 -3.82
N GLY A 105 22.68 3.45 -2.65
CA GLY A 105 22.14 4.77 -2.37
C GLY A 105 20.93 5.14 -3.24
N LEU A 106 20.76 6.45 -3.44
CA LEU A 106 19.68 7.01 -4.26
C LEU A 106 20.09 7.07 -5.73
N SER A 107 19.34 6.41 -6.58
CA SER A 107 19.51 6.42 -8.04
C SER A 107 18.23 6.88 -8.73
N GLU A 108 18.32 7.21 -10.02
CA GLU A 108 17.17 7.57 -10.83
C GLU A 108 16.14 6.42 -10.88
N SER A 109 16.59 5.17 -11.00
CA SER A 109 15.72 4.00 -11.00
C SER A 109 14.97 3.83 -9.67
N VAL A 110 15.60 4.14 -8.54
CA VAL A 110 14.96 4.17 -7.21
C VAL A 110 13.86 5.21 -7.16
N PHE A 111 14.12 6.43 -7.66
CA PHE A 111 13.11 7.50 -7.68
C PHE A 111 11.89 7.09 -8.51
N TRP A 112 12.10 6.62 -9.73
CA TRP A 112 11.01 6.18 -10.60
C TRP A 112 10.27 4.96 -10.06
N GLY A 113 11.00 4.01 -9.45
CA GLY A 113 10.40 2.87 -8.77
C GLY A 113 9.52 3.26 -7.58
N ALA A 114 10.02 4.17 -6.73
CA ALA A 114 9.25 4.72 -5.61
C ALA A 114 8.00 5.48 -6.09
N LEU A 115 8.13 6.25 -7.17
CA LEU A 115 7.00 6.97 -7.78
C LEU A 115 5.95 6.00 -8.33
N ALA A 116 6.37 4.97 -9.04
CA ALA A 116 5.48 3.94 -9.58
C ALA A 116 4.69 3.23 -8.47
N LEU A 117 5.38 2.82 -7.41
CA LEU A 117 4.72 2.21 -6.24
C LEU A 117 3.77 3.20 -5.56
N GLY A 118 4.19 4.46 -5.38
CA GLY A 118 3.34 5.51 -4.81
C GLY A 118 2.06 5.71 -5.62
N LEU A 119 2.16 5.84 -6.95
CA LEU A 119 1.01 5.99 -7.85
C LEU A 119 0.08 4.77 -7.78
N TYR A 120 0.65 3.55 -7.80
CA TYR A 120 -0.13 2.32 -7.64
C TYR A 120 -0.93 2.32 -6.32
N VAL A 121 -0.27 2.67 -5.21
CA VAL A 121 -0.91 2.73 -3.89
C VAL A 121 -1.94 3.86 -3.81
N ALA A 122 -1.73 4.99 -4.50
CA ALA A 122 -2.76 6.03 -4.62
C ALA A 122 -4.02 5.49 -5.31
N GLY A 123 -3.87 4.80 -6.44
CA GLY A 123 -4.99 4.17 -7.15
C GLY A 123 -5.74 3.16 -6.29
N LEU A 124 -5.00 2.28 -5.60
CA LEU A 124 -5.56 1.30 -4.68
C LEU A 124 -6.31 1.98 -3.52
N SER A 125 -5.72 3.02 -2.92
CA SER A 125 -6.33 3.75 -1.79
C SER A 125 -7.58 4.51 -2.21
N CYS A 126 -7.61 5.04 -3.44
CA CYS A 126 -8.83 5.63 -4.02
C CYS A 126 -9.93 4.57 -4.17
N LEU A 127 -9.59 3.37 -4.65
CA LEU A 127 -10.55 2.27 -4.79
C LEU A 127 -11.09 1.82 -3.43
N ALA A 128 -10.23 1.65 -2.43
CA ALA A 128 -10.61 1.28 -1.06
C ALA A 128 -11.53 2.33 -0.41
N ARG A 129 -11.27 3.61 -0.65
CA ARG A 129 -12.10 4.69 -0.14
C ARG A 129 -13.52 4.66 -0.71
N HIS A 130 -13.69 4.32 -1.98
CA HIS A 130 -15.01 4.20 -2.61
C HIS A 130 -15.83 3.05 -2.00
N GLU A 131 -15.17 2.01 -1.47
CA GLU A 131 -15.83 0.97 -0.68
C GLU A 131 -16.50 1.57 0.57
N ALA A 132 -15.76 2.41 1.29
CA ALA A 132 -16.21 3.01 2.54
C ALA A 132 -17.30 4.09 2.34
N THR A 133 -17.27 4.83 1.24
CA THR A 133 -18.19 5.96 0.98
C THR A 133 -19.40 5.60 0.11
N GLY A 134 -19.35 4.45 -0.57
CA GLY A 134 -20.40 4.04 -1.55
C GLY A 134 -20.46 4.92 -2.82
N GLU A 135 -19.46 5.78 -3.03
CA GLU A 135 -19.36 6.65 -4.20
C GLU A 135 -18.96 5.85 -5.45
N ARG A 136 -19.14 6.45 -6.63
CA ARG A 136 -18.77 5.81 -7.91
C ARG A 136 -17.24 5.75 -8.05
N VAL A 137 -16.70 4.56 -8.34
CA VAL A 137 -15.28 4.38 -8.65
C VAL A 137 -14.86 5.30 -9.81
N ASN A 138 -13.86 6.11 -9.59
CA ASN A 138 -13.38 7.08 -10.57
C ASN A 138 -12.35 6.43 -11.51
N TYR A 139 -12.51 6.55 -12.82
CA TYR A 139 -11.63 5.88 -13.80
C TYR A 139 -10.17 6.34 -13.71
N TRP A 140 -9.93 7.61 -13.36
CA TRP A 140 -8.56 8.10 -13.20
C TRP A 140 -7.78 7.33 -12.12
N ALA A 141 -8.47 6.85 -11.06
CA ALA A 141 -7.85 6.02 -10.03
C ALA A 141 -7.35 4.68 -10.60
N LEU A 142 -8.07 4.12 -11.58
CA LEU A 142 -7.64 2.89 -12.27
C LEU A 142 -6.40 3.12 -13.16
N LEU A 143 -6.26 4.32 -13.73
CA LEU A 143 -5.06 4.67 -14.52
C LEU A 143 -3.80 4.68 -13.66
N LEU A 144 -3.90 5.07 -12.39
CA LEU A 144 -2.76 5.04 -11.46
C LEU A 144 -2.26 3.61 -11.20
N LEU A 145 -3.13 2.60 -11.27
CA LEU A 145 -2.74 1.19 -11.12
C LEU A 145 -1.87 0.69 -12.28
N VAL A 146 -1.92 1.35 -13.43
CA VAL A 146 -1.12 1.00 -14.62
C VAL A 146 0.22 1.73 -14.64
N ALA A 147 0.42 2.76 -13.83
CA ALA A 147 1.65 3.54 -13.78
C ALA A 147 2.94 2.70 -13.66
N PRO A 148 3.00 1.61 -12.85
CA PRO A 148 4.19 0.75 -12.78
C PRO A 148 4.60 0.15 -14.12
N VAL A 149 3.64 -0.19 -14.98
CA VAL A 149 3.91 -0.74 -16.32
C VAL A 149 4.57 0.30 -17.22
N ILE A 150 4.02 1.51 -17.22
CA ILE A 150 4.53 2.63 -18.03
C ILE A 150 5.97 2.95 -17.58
N ILE A 151 6.19 3.09 -16.28
CA ILE A 151 7.50 3.44 -15.73
C ILE A 151 8.51 2.32 -15.96
N ALA A 152 8.14 1.04 -15.79
CA ALA A 152 9.03 -0.07 -16.09
C ALA A 152 9.40 -0.13 -17.59
N GLY A 153 8.44 0.16 -18.48
CA GLY A 153 8.69 0.25 -19.92
C GLY A 153 9.65 1.39 -20.27
N MET A 154 9.56 2.53 -19.56
CA MET A 154 10.48 3.66 -19.74
C MET A 154 11.90 3.34 -19.22
N LEU A 155 12.01 2.68 -18.07
CA LEU A 155 13.30 2.37 -17.44
C LEU A 155 14.06 1.23 -18.14
N TYR A 156 13.36 0.18 -18.52
CA TYR A 156 14.00 -1.08 -18.96
C TYR A 156 13.69 -1.44 -20.41
N GLY A 157 12.74 -0.75 -21.05
CA GLY A 157 12.19 -1.12 -22.33
C GLY A 157 11.22 -2.32 -22.26
N PHE A 158 10.17 -2.26 -23.05
CA PHE A 158 9.14 -3.32 -23.09
C PHE A 158 9.65 -4.65 -23.64
N THR A 159 10.75 -4.62 -24.38
CA THR A 159 11.40 -5.80 -24.98
C THR A 159 12.40 -6.49 -24.06
N SER A 160 12.69 -5.93 -22.90
CA SER A 160 13.59 -6.58 -21.93
C SER A 160 12.98 -7.91 -21.46
N ALA A 161 13.80 -8.95 -21.33
CA ALA A 161 13.36 -10.30 -20.94
C ALA A 161 12.56 -10.30 -19.63
N LYS A 162 12.95 -9.45 -18.69
CA LYS A 162 12.24 -9.31 -17.41
C LYS A 162 10.86 -8.67 -17.57
N VAL A 163 10.78 -7.53 -18.26
CA VAL A 163 9.50 -6.82 -18.45
C VAL A 163 8.55 -7.67 -19.30
N SER A 164 9.02 -8.30 -20.35
CA SER A 164 8.20 -9.17 -21.22
C SER A 164 7.64 -10.40 -20.47
N LEU A 165 8.33 -10.89 -19.44
CA LEU A 165 7.85 -11.99 -18.60
C LEU A 165 6.88 -11.51 -17.50
N VAL A 166 7.21 -10.43 -16.79
CA VAL A 166 6.44 -9.98 -15.61
C VAL A 166 5.20 -9.19 -16.01
N LEU A 167 5.25 -8.46 -17.13
CA LEU A 167 4.14 -7.64 -17.61
C LEU A 167 2.84 -8.44 -17.81
N PRO A 168 2.80 -9.58 -18.51
CA PRO A 168 1.57 -10.34 -18.68
C PRO A 168 1.05 -10.90 -17.35
N LEU A 169 1.92 -11.28 -16.42
CA LEU A 169 1.53 -11.71 -15.08
C LEU A 169 0.87 -10.57 -14.30
N PHE A 170 1.46 -9.39 -14.32
CA PHE A 170 0.91 -8.22 -13.65
C PHE A 170 -0.41 -7.76 -14.29
N ALA A 171 -0.46 -7.69 -15.63
CA ALA A 171 -1.68 -7.32 -16.36
C ALA A 171 -2.81 -8.33 -16.13
N GLY A 172 -2.52 -9.63 -16.18
CA GLY A 172 -3.46 -10.69 -15.88
C GLY A 172 -3.98 -10.61 -14.44
N TRP A 173 -3.10 -10.30 -13.48
CA TRP A 173 -3.48 -10.09 -12.09
C TRP A 173 -4.37 -8.85 -11.89
N LEU A 174 -4.04 -7.72 -12.50
CA LEU A 174 -4.90 -6.53 -12.50
C LEU A 174 -6.27 -6.83 -13.10
N ALA A 175 -6.30 -7.47 -14.26
CA ALA A 175 -7.54 -7.88 -14.91
C ALA A 175 -8.38 -8.79 -14.00
N TRP A 176 -7.77 -9.78 -13.36
CA TRP A 176 -8.43 -10.66 -12.41
C TRP A 176 -9.05 -9.90 -11.23
N CYS A 177 -8.31 -8.99 -10.62
CA CYS A 177 -8.80 -8.20 -9.48
C CYS A 177 -9.92 -7.25 -9.86
N LEU A 178 -9.85 -6.60 -11.04
CA LEU A 178 -10.77 -5.56 -11.46
C LEU A 178 -11.97 -6.08 -12.26
N TRP A 179 -11.88 -7.26 -12.87
CA TRP A 179 -12.93 -7.84 -13.72
C TRP A 179 -14.31 -7.91 -13.07
N PRO A 180 -14.46 -8.37 -11.80
CA PRO A 180 -15.75 -8.38 -11.13
C PRO A 180 -16.38 -7.00 -11.01
N LEU A 181 -15.58 -5.97 -10.76
CA LEU A 181 -16.07 -4.58 -10.67
C LEU A 181 -16.55 -4.05 -12.02
N VAL A 182 -15.80 -4.36 -13.08
CA VAL A 182 -16.17 -3.97 -14.46
C VAL A 182 -17.47 -4.66 -14.89
N ARG A 183 -17.63 -5.96 -14.62
CA ARG A 183 -18.83 -6.73 -14.97
C ARG A 183 -20.11 -6.21 -14.30
N VAL A 184 -20.06 -5.97 -12.99
CA VAL A 184 -21.21 -5.45 -12.24
C VAL A 184 -21.64 -4.10 -12.79
N ARG A 185 -20.70 -3.28 -13.21
CA ARG A 185 -20.98 -1.97 -13.79
C ARG A 185 -21.54 -2.06 -15.21
N ALA A 186 -21.02 -2.94 -16.05
CA ALA A 186 -21.48 -3.17 -17.42
C ALA A 186 -22.92 -3.72 -17.44
N ALA A 187 -23.34 -4.45 -16.43
CA ALA A 187 -24.71 -4.96 -16.27
C ALA A 187 -25.73 -3.90 -15.81
N GLY A 188 -25.39 -2.60 -15.84
CA GLY A 188 -26.28 -1.51 -15.42
C GLY A 188 -26.49 -1.42 -13.90
N GLY A 189 -25.82 -2.28 -13.14
CA GLY A 189 -25.76 -2.22 -11.69
C GLY A 189 -24.89 -1.04 -11.28
N ALA A 190 -25.50 0.13 -10.99
CA ALA A 190 -24.80 1.03 -10.08
C ALA A 190 -24.58 0.23 -8.80
N PRO A 191 -23.36 0.11 -8.29
CA PRO A 191 -23.15 -0.46 -6.96
C PRO A 191 -23.80 0.50 -5.95
N ARG A 192 -25.12 0.34 -5.76
CA ARG A 192 -25.73 0.84 -4.52
C ARG A 192 -25.00 0.13 -3.40
N ALA A 193 -24.76 0.82 -2.29
CA ALA A 193 -24.16 0.29 -1.07
C ALA A 193 -24.90 -0.95 -0.57
N SER A 194 -24.73 -2.08 -1.27
CA SER A 194 -25.20 -3.39 -0.85
C SER A 194 -23.98 -4.13 -0.29
N SER A 195 -24.19 -4.94 0.72
CA SER A 195 -23.13 -5.79 1.31
C SER A 195 -22.37 -6.60 0.25
N ALA A 196 -23.02 -6.97 -0.84
CA ALA A 196 -22.42 -7.70 -1.96
C ALA A 196 -21.40 -6.84 -2.75
N SER A 197 -21.67 -5.54 -2.98
CA SER A 197 -20.74 -4.66 -3.69
C SER A 197 -19.49 -4.31 -2.84
N ALA A 198 -19.70 -4.10 -1.54
CA ALA A 198 -18.59 -3.89 -0.60
C ALA A 198 -17.65 -5.11 -0.58
N GLY A 199 -18.18 -6.33 -0.51
CA GLY A 199 -17.37 -7.53 -0.56
C GLY A 199 -16.60 -7.76 -1.89
N LEU A 200 -17.09 -7.21 -3.02
CA LEU A 200 -16.37 -7.25 -4.29
C LEU A 200 -15.19 -6.28 -4.30
N ILE A 201 -15.40 -5.05 -3.82
CA ILE A 201 -14.35 -4.05 -3.72
C ILE A 201 -13.28 -4.50 -2.72
N GLY A 202 -13.67 -5.00 -1.55
CA GLY A 202 -12.72 -5.54 -0.55
C GLY A 202 -11.84 -6.66 -1.11
N ARG A 203 -12.41 -7.59 -1.90
CA ARG A 203 -11.62 -8.62 -2.59
C ARG A 203 -10.67 -8.04 -3.64
N ALA A 204 -11.10 -7.05 -4.40
CA ALA A 204 -10.25 -6.37 -5.37
C ALA A 204 -9.10 -5.64 -4.66
N VAL A 205 -9.39 -4.90 -3.59
CA VAL A 205 -8.38 -4.20 -2.77
C VAL A 205 -7.39 -5.18 -2.15
N GLY A 206 -7.86 -6.30 -1.57
CA GLY A 206 -6.98 -7.33 -1.05
C GLY A 206 -6.06 -7.90 -2.13
N GLY A 207 -6.60 -8.26 -3.30
CA GLY A 207 -5.81 -8.74 -4.43
C GLY A 207 -4.77 -7.69 -4.90
N LEU A 208 -5.16 -6.43 -5.00
CA LEU A 208 -4.24 -5.35 -5.38
C LEU A 208 -3.14 -5.13 -4.33
N LEU A 209 -3.44 -5.29 -3.03
CA LEU A 209 -2.40 -5.26 -1.99
C LEU A 209 -1.36 -6.38 -2.17
N ALA A 210 -1.79 -7.60 -2.47
CA ALA A 210 -0.87 -8.68 -2.81
C ALA A 210 -0.07 -8.35 -4.09
N GLY A 211 -0.70 -7.66 -5.04
CA GLY A 211 -0.10 -7.19 -6.28
C GLY A 211 1.08 -6.23 -6.10
N ILE A 212 1.29 -5.62 -4.93
CA ILE A 212 2.47 -4.80 -4.63
C ILE A 212 3.76 -5.59 -4.86
N VAL A 213 3.77 -6.87 -4.53
CA VAL A 213 4.92 -7.76 -4.77
C VAL A 213 5.25 -7.87 -6.27
N LEU A 214 4.23 -7.87 -7.14
CA LEU A 214 4.43 -7.87 -8.59
C LEU A 214 4.91 -6.52 -9.11
N VAL A 215 4.49 -5.41 -8.49
CA VAL A 215 5.02 -4.07 -8.77
C VAL A 215 6.50 -4.02 -8.44
N ASP A 216 6.91 -4.50 -7.27
CA ASP A 216 8.31 -4.56 -6.87
C ASP A 216 9.12 -5.48 -7.80
N LEU A 217 8.58 -6.65 -8.16
CA LEU A 217 9.21 -7.54 -9.12
C LEU A 217 9.41 -6.88 -10.49
N LEU A 218 8.47 -6.04 -10.94
CA LEU A 218 8.56 -5.34 -12.21
C LEU A 218 9.65 -4.25 -12.20
N LEU A 219 9.79 -3.52 -11.08
CA LEU A 219 10.60 -2.32 -10.97
C LEU A 219 12.01 -2.56 -10.40
N VAL A 220 12.18 -3.50 -9.45
CA VAL A 220 13.49 -3.72 -8.80
C VAL A 220 14.39 -4.54 -9.74
N PRO A 221 15.63 -4.10 -10.01
CA PRO A 221 16.59 -4.85 -10.83
C PRO A 221 17.16 -6.05 -10.04
N VAL A 222 16.36 -7.11 -9.94
CA VAL A 222 16.77 -8.36 -9.27
C VAL A 222 17.16 -9.44 -10.25
N SER A 223 18.13 -10.28 -9.87
CA SER A 223 18.60 -11.41 -10.64
C SER A 223 18.86 -12.61 -9.71
N GLY A 224 19.03 -13.78 -10.32
CA GLY A 224 19.40 -15.00 -9.61
C GLY A 224 18.32 -15.48 -8.62
N THR A 225 18.76 -15.97 -7.45
CA THR A 225 17.90 -16.57 -6.43
C THR A 225 16.91 -15.60 -5.80
N ILE A 226 17.22 -14.30 -5.77
CA ILE A 226 16.32 -13.26 -5.24
C ILE A 226 15.02 -13.22 -6.06
N LEU A 227 15.08 -13.46 -7.37
CA LEU A 227 13.90 -13.51 -8.24
C LEU A 227 12.87 -14.54 -7.77
N LEU A 228 13.33 -15.68 -7.22
CA LEU A 228 12.46 -16.75 -6.73
C LEU A 228 11.74 -16.39 -5.43
N MET A 229 12.23 -15.39 -4.69
CA MET A 229 11.56 -14.94 -3.46
C MET A 229 10.22 -14.23 -3.75
N PHE A 230 10.09 -13.55 -4.89
CA PHE A 230 8.88 -12.79 -5.21
C PHE A 230 7.63 -13.67 -5.37
N PRO A 231 7.65 -14.80 -6.12
CA PRO A 231 6.52 -15.71 -6.15
C PRO A 231 6.15 -16.27 -4.77
N LEU A 232 7.14 -16.56 -3.93
CA LEU A 232 6.91 -17.03 -2.55
C LEU A 232 6.26 -15.95 -1.69
N LEU A 233 6.74 -14.71 -1.76
CA LEU A 233 6.16 -13.56 -1.06
C LEU A 233 4.73 -13.29 -1.56
N PHE A 234 4.50 -13.37 -2.86
CA PHE A 234 3.17 -13.19 -3.43
C PHE A 234 2.19 -14.27 -2.97
N ALA A 235 2.59 -15.55 -3.04
CA ALA A 235 1.79 -16.66 -2.53
C ALA A 235 1.54 -16.53 -1.02
N GLY A 236 2.58 -16.16 -0.25
CA GLY A 236 2.48 -15.88 1.18
C GLY A 236 1.47 -14.76 1.50
N ALA A 237 1.50 -13.66 0.74
CA ALA A 237 0.55 -12.56 0.89
C ALA A 237 -0.90 -13.02 0.67
N LEU A 238 -1.14 -13.83 -0.37
CA LEU A 238 -2.48 -14.39 -0.67
C LEU A 238 -2.97 -15.36 0.41
N ILE A 239 -2.07 -16.19 0.97
CA ILE A 239 -2.41 -17.13 2.04
C ILE A 239 -2.73 -16.38 3.33
N LEU A 240 -1.89 -15.41 3.70
CA LEU A 240 -2.09 -14.61 4.91
C LEU A 240 -3.39 -13.81 4.87
N GLN A 241 -3.80 -13.30 3.72
CA GLN A 241 -5.07 -12.58 3.57
C GLN A 241 -6.31 -13.46 3.80
N ARG A 242 -6.19 -14.80 3.73
CA ARG A 242 -7.28 -15.71 4.11
C ARG A 242 -7.46 -15.81 5.62
N ALA A 243 -6.36 -15.66 6.37
CA ALA A 243 -6.38 -15.71 7.83
C ALA A 243 -6.61 -14.33 8.46
N VAL A 244 -6.06 -13.28 7.85
CA VAL A 244 -6.19 -11.89 8.30
C VAL A 244 -6.69 -11.05 7.12
N PRO A 245 -7.99 -10.75 7.04
CA PRO A 245 -8.54 -9.90 5.99
C PRO A 245 -7.84 -8.54 5.93
N ALA A 246 -7.58 -8.04 4.72
CA ALA A 246 -6.88 -6.78 4.50
C ALA A 246 -7.74 -5.52 4.77
N THR A 247 -8.99 -5.71 5.19
CA THR A 247 -9.98 -4.63 5.45
C THR A 247 -10.53 -4.69 6.86
#